data_1dbc36407d76e9f9a7b7fbc98ad99bcc
#
_entry.id   1dbc36407d76e9f9a7b7fbc98ad99bcc
#
_cell.length_a   1.000
_cell.length_b   1.000
_cell.length_c   1.000
_cell.angle_alpha   90.00
_cell.angle_beta   90.00
_cell.angle_gamma   90.00
#
_symmetry.space_group_name_H-M   'P 1'
#
loop_
_entity.id
_entity.type
_entity.pdbx_description
1 polymer ?
#
loop_
_entity_poly.entity_id
_entity_poly.type
_entity_poly.pdbx_seq_one_letter_code
_entity_poly.pdbx_strand_id
1 'polypeptide(L)'
;MYEGAIQDLIDELGRLPGIGPKSAQRLAFHLLQAETADVTRLANALTRVKELVRFCSTCFNVAESEQCRICRDARRTDEIICVVEEPKDVVAIEKTGEFRGRYHVLGGAINPLEGIGPDNLRIRELMTRLSNGEVKELILATDPNTEGEATATYLALLVKPMGLSVTRLASGLPVGGDLEYADEITLGRAFEGRRAI
;
A
#
# COMPACT_ATOMS: atom_id res chain seq x y z
N MET A 1 -9.53 -9.01 -36.60
CA MET A 1 -8.10 -8.85 -36.22
C MET A 1 -7.61 -7.66 -37.00
N TYR A 2 -7.05 -6.66 -36.34
CA TYR A 2 -6.47 -5.48 -36.98
C TYR A 2 -5.02 -5.78 -37.35
N GLU A 3 -4.37 -4.94 -38.13
CA GLU A 3 -2.99 -5.13 -38.59
C GLU A 3 -2.13 -3.93 -38.18
N GLY A 4 -0.81 -4.18 -38.01
CA GLY A 4 0.18 -3.15 -37.73
C GLY A 4 0.00 -2.46 -36.39
N ALA A 5 0.38 -1.18 -36.31
CA ALA A 5 0.51 -0.42 -35.08
C ALA A 5 -0.75 -0.37 -34.18
N ILE A 6 -1.94 -0.47 -34.76
CA ILE A 6 -3.17 -0.48 -33.96
C ILE A 6 -3.33 -1.81 -33.23
N GLN A 7 -2.96 -2.94 -33.85
CA GLN A 7 -2.99 -4.24 -33.18
C GLN A 7 -1.93 -4.29 -32.07
N ASP A 8 -0.72 -3.79 -32.34
CA ASP A 8 0.36 -3.74 -31.36
C ASP A 8 -0.07 -2.94 -30.10
N LEU A 9 -0.74 -1.80 -30.31
CA LEU A 9 -1.27 -0.99 -29.19
C LEU A 9 -2.36 -1.74 -28.41
N ILE A 10 -3.27 -2.45 -29.09
CA ILE A 10 -4.30 -3.26 -28.43
C ILE A 10 -3.66 -4.35 -27.58
N ASP A 11 -2.65 -5.02 -28.11
CA ASP A 11 -1.97 -6.11 -27.43
C ASP A 11 -1.20 -5.62 -26.19
N GLU A 12 -0.48 -4.50 -26.29
CA GLU A 12 0.21 -3.90 -25.14
C GLU A 12 -0.76 -3.42 -24.05
N LEU A 13 -1.87 -2.78 -24.43
CA LEU A 13 -2.90 -2.39 -23.47
C LEU A 13 -3.57 -3.62 -22.82
N GLY A 14 -3.75 -4.70 -23.57
CA GLY A 14 -4.32 -5.95 -23.07
C GLY A 14 -3.44 -6.72 -22.09
N ARG A 15 -2.14 -6.40 -22.01
CA ARG A 15 -1.21 -6.95 -21.01
C ARG A 15 -1.34 -6.28 -19.64
N LEU A 16 -2.03 -5.14 -19.58
CA LEU A 16 -2.19 -4.42 -18.31
C LEU A 16 -3.23 -5.14 -17.43
N PRO A 17 -2.95 -5.30 -16.11
CA PRO A 17 -3.87 -5.97 -15.20
C PRO A 17 -5.24 -5.29 -15.19
N GLY A 18 -6.31 -6.08 -15.26
CA GLY A 18 -7.68 -5.59 -15.29
C GLY A 18 -8.16 -5.06 -16.64
N ILE A 19 -7.32 -5.04 -17.67
CA ILE A 19 -7.71 -4.63 -19.02
C ILE A 19 -7.93 -5.87 -19.89
N GLY A 20 -9.21 -6.22 -20.11
CA GLY A 20 -9.59 -7.28 -21.02
C GLY A 20 -9.58 -6.84 -22.50
N PRO A 21 -9.72 -7.80 -23.45
CA PRO A 21 -9.61 -7.52 -24.89
C PRO A 21 -10.53 -6.41 -25.39
N LYS A 22 -11.78 -6.37 -24.92
CA LYS A 22 -12.75 -5.32 -25.32
C LYS A 22 -12.34 -3.93 -24.80
N SER A 23 -11.79 -3.85 -23.59
CA SER A 23 -11.32 -2.59 -23.01
C SER A 23 -10.04 -2.11 -23.70
N ALA A 24 -9.10 -3.00 -23.99
CA ALA A 24 -7.89 -2.70 -24.74
C ALA A 24 -8.22 -2.11 -26.13
N GLN A 25 -9.11 -2.75 -26.87
CA GLN A 25 -9.57 -2.25 -28.16
C GLN A 25 -10.22 -0.87 -28.03
N ARG A 26 -11.12 -0.66 -27.06
CA ARG A 26 -11.77 0.64 -26.84
C ARG A 26 -10.77 1.74 -26.52
N LEU A 27 -9.77 1.46 -25.66
CA LEU A 27 -8.72 2.40 -25.33
C LEU A 27 -7.84 2.72 -26.54
N ALA A 28 -7.44 1.73 -27.33
CA ALA A 28 -6.62 1.95 -28.53
C ALA A 28 -7.34 2.86 -29.54
N PHE A 29 -8.63 2.64 -29.80
CA PHE A 29 -9.40 3.49 -30.69
C PHE A 29 -9.65 4.89 -30.15
N HIS A 30 -9.79 5.03 -28.82
CA HIS A 30 -9.83 6.35 -28.18
C HIS A 30 -8.51 7.13 -28.40
N LEU A 31 -7.37 6.47 -28.18
CA LEU A 31 -6.06 7.09 -28.41
C LEU A 31 -5.79 7.40 -29.89
N LEU A 32 -6.28 6.58 -30.82
CA LEU A 32 -6.21 6.86 -32.26
C LEU A 32 -6.94 8.16 -32.65
N GLN A 33 -8.05 8.48 -31.97
CA GLN A 33 -8.85 9.68 -32.22
C GLN A 33 -8.41 10.90 -31.41
N ALA A 34 -7.58 10.68 -30.38
CA ALA A 34 -7.08 11.76 -29.51
C ALA A 34 -6.06 12.63 -30.25
N GLU A 35 -5.92 13.88 -29.80
CA GLU A 35 -4.86 14.78 -30.27
C GLU A 35 -3.46 14.19 -30.00
N THR A 36 -2.56 14.33 -30.99
CA THR A 36 -1.19 13.82 -30.88
C THR A 36 -0.47 14.32 -29.62
N ALA A 37 -0.75 15.56 -29.20
CA ALA A 37 -0.21 16.15 -27.98
C ALA A 37 -0.61 15.37 -26.72
N ASP A 38 -1.85 14.90 -26.63
CA ASP A 38 -2.37 14.15 -25.50
C ASP A 38 -1.75 12.75 -25.45
N VAL A 39 -1.62 12.10 -26.60
CA VAL A 39 -0.95 10.79 -26.71
C VAL A 39 0.52 10.89 -26.31
N THR A 40 1.23 11.92 -26.80
CA THR A 40 2.63 12.17 -26.45
C THR A 40 2.80 12.44 -24.95
N ARG A 41 1.88 13.21 -24.34
CA ARG A 41 1.90 13.47 -22.89
C ARG A 41 1.74 12.19 -22.09
N LEU A 42 0.83 11.29 -22.47
CA LEU A 42 0.64 9.99 -21.84
C LEU A 42 1.90 9.12 -21.98
N ALA A 43 2.44 8.98 -23.19
CA ALA A 43 3.66 8.21 -23.43
C ALA A 43 4.84 8.70 -22.59
N ASN A 44 5.04 10.02 -22.54
CA ASN A 44 6.08 10.64 -21.72
C ASN A 44 5.85 10.39 -20.22
N ALA A 45 4.61 10.41 -19.73
CA ALA A 45 4.31 10.13 -18.33
C ALA A 45 4.67 8.67 -17.96
N LEU A 46 4.37 7.71 -18.82
CA LEU A 46 4.73 6.30 -18.63
C LEU A 46 6.25 6.11 -18.56
N THR A 47 7.00 6.72 -19.46
CA THR A 47 8.47 6.64 -19.48
C THR A 47 9.06 7.30 -18.23
N ARG A 48 8.63 8.53 -17.89
CA ARG A 48 9.12 9.28 -16.73
C ARG A 48 8.92 8.54 -15.40
N VAL A 49 7.80 7.84 -15.22
CA VAL A 49 7.59 7.04 -14.00
C VAL A 49 8.69 5.99 -13.85
N LYS A 50 9.07 5.31 -14.91
CA LYS A 50 10.13 4.29 -14.89
C LYS A 50 11.52 4.87 -14.64
N GLU A 51 11.78 6.09 -15.11
CA GLU A 51 13.06 6.75 -14.98
C GLU A 51 13.25 7.41 -13.61
N LEU A 52 12.23 8.07 -13.10
CA LEU A 52 12.33 8.95 -11.93
C LEU A 52 11.84 8.32 -10.63
N VAL A 53 10.81 7.47 -10.69
CA VAL A 53 10.21 6.90 -9.48
C VAL A 53 11.01 5.69 -9.00
N ARG A 54 11.32 5.71 -7.72
CA ARG A 54 12.03 4.65 -6.99
C ARG A 54 11.38 4.42 -5.63
N PHE A 55 11.81 3.40 -4.92
CA PHE A 55 11.42 3.23 -3.53
C PHE A 55 12.33 4.05 -2.61
N CYS A 56 11.72 4.70 -1.61
CA CYS A 56 12.42 5.43 -0.57
C CYS A 56 13.41 4.50 0.16
N SER A 57 14.67 4.94 0.31
CA SER A 57 15.72 4.16 0.98
C SER A 57 15.41 3.84 2.45
N THR A 58 14.52 4.62 3.09
CA THR A 58 14.18 4.47 4.50
C THR A 58 12.88 3.68 4.73
N CYS A 59 11.80 4.01 4.03
CA CYS A 59 10.47 3.47 4.33
C CYS A 59 9.84 2.67 3.20
N PHE A 60 10.49 2.55 2.04
CA PHE A 60 10.05 1.83 0.85
C PHE A 60 8.76 2.33 0.20
N ASN A 61 8.27 3.51 0.61
CA ASN A 61 7.23 4.23 -0.15
C ASN A 61 7.79 4.75 -1.47
N VAL A 62 6.92 5.07 -2.43
CA VAL A 62 7.33 5.68 -3.70
C VAL A 62 7.94 7.08 -3.50
N ALA A 63 9.00 7.38 -4.22
CA ALA A 63 9.73 8.64 -4.16
C ALA A 63 10.43 8.95 -5.49
N GLU A 64 10.64 10.23 -5.81
CA GLU A 64 11.50 10.69 -6.92
C GLU A 64 12.91 11.04 -6.44
N SER A 65 13.18 11.00 -5.15
CA SER A 65 14.47 11.22 -4.52
C SER A 65 14.83 10.04 -3.61
N GLU A 66 16.03 10.04 -3.05
CA GLU A 66 16.50 8.98 -2.15
C GLU A 66 15.51 8.70 -1.00
N GLN A 67 15.00 9.77 -0.39
CA GLN A 67 13.97 9.70 0.65
C GLN A 67 12.68 10.38 0.19
N CYS A 68 11.52 9.77 0.51
CA CYS A 68 10.22 10.35 0.23
C CYS A 68 9.95 11.61 1.09
N ARG A 69 8.95 12.39 0.69
CA ARG A 69 8.56 13.62 1.41
C ARG A 69 8.24 13.38 2.89
N ILE A 70 7.69 12.22 3.22
CA ILE A 70 7.30 11.87 4.60
C ILE A 70 8.56 11.63 5.44
N CYS A 71 9.55 10.90 4.93
CA CYS A 71 10.81 10.66 5.63
C CYS A 71 11.67 11.92 5.81
N ARG A 72 11.52 12.92 4.93
CA ARG A 72 12.22 14.21 5.02
C ARG A 72 11.50 15.26 5.89
N ASP A 73 10.27 15.02 6.30
CA ASP A 73 9.50 15.99 7.08
C ASP A 73 9.93 15.96 8.55
N ALA A 74 10.73 16.94 8.96
CA ALA A 74 11.25 17.06 10.32
C ALA A 74 10.17 17.32 11.40
N ARG A 75 8.91 17.59 11.02
CA ARG A 75 7.80 17.77 11.96
C ARG A 75 7.20 16.45 12.43
N ARG A 76 7.62 15.32 11.84
CA ARG A 76 7.13 13.98 12.18
C ARG A 76 8.02 13.33 13.22
N THR A 77 7.40 12.62 14.14
CA THR A 77 8.13 11.84 15.13
C THR A 77 8.70 10.55 14.55
N ASP A 78 9.90 10.21 14.99
CA ASP A 78 10.55 8.93 14.68
C ASP A 78 10.20 7.83 15.71
N GLU A 79 9.48 8.20 16.79
CA GLU A 79 9.10 7.28 17.87
C GLU A 79 7.98 6.29 17.47
N ILE A 80 7.23 6.59 16.39
CA ILE A 80 6.07 5.80 15.96
C ILE A 80 6.24 5.41 14.50
N ILE A 81 6.21 4.11 14.22
CA ILE A 81 6.23 3.57 12.87
C ILE A 81 4.89 2.88 12.57
N CYS A 82 4.23 3.31 11.49
CA CYS A 82 3.07 2.64 10.92
C CYS A 82 3.51 1.72 9.77
N VAL A 83 3.30 0.42 9.94
CA VAL A 83 3.63 -0.61 8.95
C VAL A 83 2.41 -0.86 8.08
N VAL A 84 2.60 -0.76 6.76
CA VAL A 84 1.57 -0.97 5.74
C VAL A 84 2.06 -1.95 4.68
N GLU A 85 1.15 -2.52 3.92
CA GLU A 85 1.48 -3.47 2.85
C GLU A 85 2.04 -2.77 1.61
N GLU A 86 1.37 -1.73 1.13
CA GLU A 86 1.70 -1.06 -0.13
C GLU A 86 1.74 0.47 -0.01
N PRO A 87 2.39 1.17 -0.97
CA PRO A 87 2.41 2.63 -1.00
C PRO A 87 1.04 3.30 -1.05
N LYS A 88 0.02 2.64 -1.62
CA LYS A 88 -1.36 3.14 -1.69
C LYS A 88 -1.97 3.32 -0.29
N ASP A 89 -1.59 2.45 0.67
CA ASP A 89 -2.10 2.47 2.04
C ASP A 89 -1.58 3.70 2.79
N VAL A 90 -0.31 4.07 2.55
CA VAL A 90 0.25 5.34 3.04
C VAL A 90 -0.62 6.51 2.61
N VAL A 91 -1.04 6.53 1.34
CA VAL A 91 -1.89 7.61 0.81
C VAL A 91 -3.26 7.64 1.49
N ALA A 92 -3.83 6.46 1.78
CA ALA A 92 -5.12 6.35 2.46
C ALA A 92 -5.04 6.90 3.89
N ILE A 93 -4.01 6.53 4.66
CA ILE A 93 -3.81 7.02 6.03
C ILE A 93 -3.49 8.52 6.04
N GLU A 94 -2.62 9.00 5.15
CA GLU A 94 -2.25 10.42 5.05
C GLU A 94 -3.45 11.35 4.76
N LYS A 95 -4.46 10.86 4.02
CA LYS A 95 -5.69 11.61 3.75
C LYS A 95 -6.50 11.94 5.02
N THR A 96 -6.35 11.17 6.08
CA THR A 96 -7.02 11.43 7.36
C THR A 96 -6.45 12.65 8.08
N GLY A 97 -5.16 12.95 7.86
CA GLY A 97 -4.43 14.02 8.55
C GLY A 97 -4.11 13.73 10.02
N GLU A 98 -4.48 12.57 10.56
CA GLU A 98 -4.37 12.22 11.98
C GLU A 98 -2.99 11.66 12.35
N PHE A 99 -2.29 11.01 11.42
CA PHE A 99 -1.03 10.34 11.71
C PHE A 99 0.18 11.27 11.50
N ARG A 100 1.06 11.34 12.50
CA ARG A 100 2.27 12.20 12.51
C ARG A 100 3.57 11.43 12.69
N GLY A 101 3.53 10.11 12.66
CA GLY A 101 4.71 9.24 12.72
C GLY A 101 5.34 8.98 11.34
N ARG A 102 6.18 7.97 11.29
CA ARG A 102 6.83 7.46 10.07
C ARG A 102 6.12 6.21 9.56
N TYR A 103 6.36 5.88 8.30
CA TYR A 103 5.83 4.64 7.70
C TYR A 103 6.93 3.63 7.42
N HIS A 104 6.53 2.39 7.27
CA HIS A 104 7.31 1.34 6.65
C HIS A 104 6.41 0.51 5.74
N VAL A 105 6.78 0.43 4.46
CA VAL A 105 6.03 -0.31 3.42
C VAL A 105 6.69 -1.67 3.25
N LEU A 106 5.93 -2.74 3.46
CA LEU A 106 6.42 -4.12 3.37
C LEU A 106 6.65 -4.59 1.93
N GLY A 107 5.87 -4.07 0.99
CA GLY A 107 5.85 -4.50 -0.41
C GLY A 107 4.85 -5.64 -0.67
N GLY A 108 3.92 -5.90 0.25
CA GLY A 108 2.87 -6.91 0.18
C GLY A 108 2.56 -7.52 1.55
N ALA A 109 1.89 -8.67 1.54
CA ALA A 109 1.55 -9.47 2.71
C ALA A 109 2.09 -10.90 2.55
N ILE A 110 2.25 -11.64 3.66
CA ILE A 110 2.58 -13.06 3.65
C ILE A 110 1.43 -13.82 3.00
N ASN A 111 1.71 -14.49 1.89
CA ASN A 111 0.73 -15.30 1.15
C ASN A 111 1.40 -16.59 0.66
N PRO A 112 1.33 -17.68 1.43
CA PRO A 112 1.94 -18.95 1.07
C PRO A 112 1.36 -19.57 -0.23
N LEU A 113 0.11 -19.26 -0.57
CA LEU A 113 -0.52 -19.77 -1.80
C LEU A 113 0.11 -19.16 -3.05
N GLU A 114 0.58 -17.92 -2.95
CA GLU A 114 1.32 -17.22 -4.01
C GLU A 114 2.84 -17.35 -3.86
N GLY A 115 3.32 -18.12 -2.89
CA GLY A 115 4.74 -18.31 -2.61
C GLY A 115 5.42 -17.09 -1.97
N ILE A 116 4.63 -16.15 -1.40
CA ILE A 116 5.16 -14.97 -0.74
C ILE A 116 5.39 -15.27 0.74
N GLY A 117 6.65 -15.43 1.12
CA GLY A 117 7.09 -15.60 2.50
C GLY A 117 7.65 -14.30 3.10
N PRO A 118 8.04 -14.34 4.40
CA PRO A 118 8.63 -13.18 5.08
C PRO A 118 9.88 -12.61 4.39
N ASP A 119 10.66 -13.47 3.73
CA ASP A 119 11.91 -13.07 3.04
C ASP A 119 11.64 -12.30 1.73
N ASN A 120 10.43 -12.37 1.19
CA ASN A 120 10.02 -11.60 0.02
C ASN A 120 9.57 -10.18 0.38
N LEU A 121 9.36 -9.91 1.68
CA LEU A 121 8.89 -8.63 2.20
C LEU A 121 10.02 -7.84 2.86
N ARG A 122 9.82 -6.54 3.04
CA ARG A 122 10.79 -5.62 3.67
C ARG A 122 10.82 -5.74 5.21
N ILE A 123 10.69 -6.96 5.73
CA ILE A 123 10.66 -7.23 7.17
C ILE A 123 12.07 -7.11 7.79
N ARG A 124 13.11 -7.54 7.08
CA ARG A 124 14.50 -7.40 7.55
C ARG A 124 14.87 -5.92 7.73
N GLU A 125 14.50 -5.08 6.78
CA GLU A 125 14.75 -3.64 6.85
C GLU A 125 13.94 -2.97 7.96
N LEU A 126 12.72 -3.43 8.22
CA LEU A 126 11.93 -3.00 9.38
C LEU A 126 12.68 -3.32 10.69
N MET A 127 13.12 -4.55 10.85
CA MET A 127 13.86 -4.98 12.05
C MET A 127 15.12 -4.16 12.26
N THR A 128 15.85 -3.84 11.21
CA THR A 128 17.03 -2.97 11.27
C THR A 128 16.67 -1.57 11.77
N ARG A 129 15.54 -1.00 11.32
CA ARG A 129 15.07 0.31 11.78
C ARG A 129 14.68 0.28 13.27
N LEU A 130 14.01 -0.77 13.71
CA LEU A 130 13.56 -0.92 15.10
C LEU A 130 14.73 -1.11 16.06
N SER A 131 15.85 -1.69 15.60
CA SER A 131 17.05 -1.95 16.42
C SER A 131 17.77 -0.67 16.86
N ASN A 132 17.50 0.48 16.27
CA ASN A 132 18.12 1.77 16.64
C ASN A 132 17.61 2.31 18.01
N GLY A 133 16.56 1.71 18.58
CA GLY A 133 16.07 2.05 19.92
C GLY A 133 15.29 3.36 20.05
N GLU A 134 15.04 4.06 18.95
CA GLU A 134 14.29 5.33 18.94
C GLU A 134 12.76 5.11 18.88
N VAL A 135 12.35 3.96 18.32
CA VAL A 135 10.93 3.62 18.11
C VAL A 135 10.34 3.10 19.42
N LYS A 136 9.21 3.66 19.85
CA LYS A 136 8.44 3.28 21.03
C LYS A 136 7.18 2.49 20.68
N GLU A 137 6.59 2.79 19.53
CA GLU A 137 5.34 2.16 19.08
C GLU A 137 5.44 1.71 17.63
N LEU A 138 4.98 0.49 17.38
CA LEU A 138 4.78 -0.07 16.05
C LEU A 138 3.28 -0.28 15.81
N ILE A 139 2.71 0.48 14.87
CA ILE A 139 1.31 0.32 14.46
C ILE A 139 1.28 -0.63 13.27
N LEU A 140 0.60 -1.76 13.41
CA LEU A 140 0.39 -2.73 12.33
C LEU A 140 -0.90 -2.35 11.58
N ALA A 141 -0.75 -1.76 10.40
CA ALA A 141 -1.82 -1.29 9.54
C ALA A 141 -1.87 -2.10 8.23
N THR A 142 -1.70 -3.42 8.34
CA THR A 142 -1.93 -4.36 7.26
C THR A 142 -3.44 -4.51 7.00
N ASP A 143 -3.81 -4.95 5.81
CA ASP A 143 -5.21 -5.12 5.44
C ASP A 143 -5.96 -6.07 6.41
N PRO A 144 -7.24 -5.83 6.69
CA PRO A 144 -8.04 -6.66 7.60
C PRO A 144 -8.56 -7.95 6.91
N ASN A 145 -7.74 -8.57 6.07
CA ASN A 145 -7.96 -9.85 5.40
C ASN A 145 -7.07 -10.95 6.01
N THR A 146 -7.17 -12.17 5.52
CA THR A 146 -6.44 -13.34 6.04
C THR A 146 -4.92 -13.15 5.97
N GLU A 147 -4.42 -12.64 4.86
CA GLU A 147 -3.00 -12.44 4.59
C GLU A 147 -2.43 -11.31 5.46
N GLY A 148 -3.16 -10.21 5.58
CA GLY A 148 -2.78 -9.08 6.42
C GLY A 148 -2.82 -9.41 7.91
N GLU A 149 -3.79 -10.22 8.37
CA GLU A 149 -3.85 -10.72 9.76
C GLU A 149 -2.68 -11.67 10.06
N ALA A 150 -2.36 -12.58 9.14
CA ALA A 150 -1.20 -13.47 9.27
C ALA A 150 0.10 -12.67 9.34
N THR A 151 0.25 -11.66 8.48
CA THR A 151 1.42 -10.77 8.44
C THR A 151 1.55 -9.97 9.74
N ALA A 152 0.45 -9.39 10.23
CA ALA A 152 0.45 -8.66 11.50
C ALA A 152 0.83 -9.57 12.68
N THR A 153 0.26 -10.77 12.74
CA THR A 153 0.58 -11.74 13.79
C THR A 153 2.06 -12.13 13.77
N TYR A 154 2.60 -12.40 12.59
CA TYR A 154 4.01 -12.71 12.41
C TYR A 154 4.91 -11.57 12.91
N LEU A 155 4.63 -10.32 12.49
CA LEU A 155 5.37 -9.14 12.92
C LEU A 155 5.27 -8.90 14.43
N ALA A 156 4.08 -9.04 15.00
CA ALA A 156 3.87 -8.87 16.43
C ALA A 156 4.71 -9.86 17.25
N LEU A 157 4.78 -11.13 16.83
CA LEU A 157 5.62 -12.15 17.49
C LEU A 157 7.11 -11.83 17.35
N LEU A 158 7.53 -11.35 16.17
CA LEU A 158 8.93 -11.02 15.89
C LEU A 158 9.41 -9.81 16.71
N VAL A 159 8.55 -8.81 16.91
CA VAL A 159 8.89 -7.55 17.59
C VAL A 159 8.69 -7.63 19.10
N LYS A 160 7.87 -8.55 19.59
CA LYS A 160 7.57 -8.74 21.02
C LYS A 160 8.80 -8.75 21.94
N PRO A 161 9.91 -9.44 21.61
CA PRO A 161 11.11 -9.48 22.45
C PRO A 161 11.82 -8.12 22.58
N MET A 162 11.54 -7.16 21.69
CA MET A 162 12.17 -5.83 21.71
C MET A 162 11.55 -4.88 22.72
N GLY A 163 10.44 -5.25 23.39
CA GLY A 163 9.77 -4.42 24.39
C GLY A 163 9.04 -3.20 23.84
N LEU A 164 8.80 -3.15 22.52
CA LEU A 164 8.04 -2.09 21.87
C LEU A 164 6.53 -2.26 22.11
N SER A 165 5.81 -1.14 22.19
CA SER A 165 4.35 -1.14 22.10
C SER A 165 3.94 -1.54 20.68
N VAL A 166 3.16 -2.61 20.54
CA VAL A 166 2.63 -3.04 19.24
C VAL A 166 1.12 -2.83 19.27
N THR A 167 0.62 -2.01 18.37
CA THR A 167 -0.79 -1.67 18.25
C THR A 167 -1.30 -2.03 16.86
N ARG A 168 -2.63 -2.06 16.70
CA ARG A 168 -3.31 -2.29 15.45
C ARG A 168 -4.41 -1.26 15.24
N LEU A 169 -4.72 -0.96 13.97
CA LEU A 169 -5.86 -0.12 13.67
C LEU A 169 -7.14 -0.78 14.20
N ALA A 170 -8.00 0.04 14.81
CA ALA A 170 -9.28 -0.44 15.32
C ALA A 170 -10.15 -0.95 14.17
N SER A 171 -10.77 -2.11 14.38
CA SER A 171 -11.77 -2.68 13.48
C SER A 171 -13.15 -2.41 14.05
N GLY A 172 -14.15 -2.18 13.20
CA GLY A 172 -15.52 -1.97 13.65
C GLY A 172 -16.44 -1.44 12.57
N LEU A 173 -17.59 -0.92 13.00
CA LEU A 173 -18.62 -0.42 12.11
C LEU A 173 -18.15 0.86 11.39
N PRO A 174 -18.43 0.99 10.08
CA PRO A 174 -18.16 2.22 9.36
C PRO A 174 -19.08 3.34 9.83
N VAL A 175 -18.55 4.56 9.87
CA VAL A 175 -19.34 5.75 10.23
C VAL A 175 -20.39 6.01 9.15
N GLY A 176 -21.67 6.18 9.58
CA GLY A 176 -22.81 6.44 8.69
C GLY A 176 -23.43 5.19 8.09
N GLY A 177 -23.02 3.99 8.50
CA GLY A 177 -23.69 2.74 8.13
C GLY A 177 -24.76 2.33 9.14
N ASP A 178 -25.82 1.67 8.66
CA ASP A 178 -26.85 1.08 9.50
C ASP A 178 -26.40 -0.30 10.02
N LEU A 179 -26.70 -0.60 11.29
CA LEU A 179 -26.33 -1.85 11.96
C LEU A 179 -26.82 -3.11 11.23
N GLU A 180 -28.00 -3.04 10.63
CA GLU A 180 -28.64 -4.18 9.95
C GLU A 180 -27.92 -4.64 8.67
N TYR A 181 -27.06 -3.76 8.08
CA TYR A 181 -26.29 -4.10 6.89
C TYR A 181 -24.86 -4.55 7.19
N ALA A 182 -24.46 -4.52 8.46
CA ALA A 182 -23.13 -4.99 8.85
C ALA A 182 -23.11 -6.53 8.92
N ASP A 183 -22.06 -7.12 8.35
CA ASP A 183 -21.86 -8.57 8.47
C ASP A 183 -21.50 -8.98 9.91
N GLU A 184 -21.69 -10.28 10.20
CA GLU A 184 -21.49 -10.83 11.55
C GLU A 184 -20.06 -10.67 12.07
N ILE A 185 -19.06 -10.73 11.19
CA ILE A 185 -17.64 -10.60 11.56
C ILE A 185 -17.35 -9.15 11.96
N THR A 186 -17.82 -8.20 11.16
CA THR A 186 -17.68 -6.75 11.44
C THR A 186 -18.36 -6.39 12.76
N LEU A 187 -19.58 -6.89 13.00
CA LEU A 187 -20.28 -6.67 14.27
C LEU A 187 -19.55 -7.32 15.45
N GLY A 188 -19.04 -8.54 15.30
CA GLY A 188 -18.25 -9.23 16.30
C GLY A 188 -17.01 -8.41 16.71
N ARG A 189 -16.25 -7.94 15.75
CA ARG A 189 -15.06 -7.08 15.97
C ARG A 189 -15.42 -5.75 16.63
N ALA A 190 -16.58 -5.15 16.29
CA ALA A 190 -17.06 -3.93 16.93
C ALA A 190 -17.40 -4.17 18.42
N PHE A 191 -17.99 -5.31 18.76
CA PHE A 191 -18.24 -5.68 20.16
C PHE A 191 -16.96 -5.92 20.95
N GLU A 192 -15.96 -6.58 20.37
CA GLU A 192 -14.64 -6.79 20.98
C GLU A 192 -13.92 -5.46 21.22
N GLY A 193 -13.95 -4.57 20.23
CA GLY A 193 -13.29 -3.27 20.26
C GLY A 193 -14.07 -2.15 20.98
N ARG A 194 -15.23 -2.46 21.62
CA ARG A 194 -16.06 -1.46 22.31
C ARG A 194 -15.28 -0.72 23.37
N ARG A 195 -15.51 0.60 23.48
CA ARG A 195 -14.85 1.49 24.45
C ARG A 195 -15.87 2.00 25.47
N ALA A 196 -15.41 2.23 26.69
CA ALA A 196 -16.17 2.99 27.67
C ALA A 196 -16.28 4.46 27.22
N ILE A 197 -17.42 5.09 27.48
CA ILE A 197 -17.74 6.50 27.21
C ILE A 197 -17.90 7.26 28.52
#